data_861d32169d12dd1571fbb85cac7eb533
#
_entry.id   861d32169d12dd1571fbb85cac7eb533
#
_cell.length_a   1.000
_cell.length_b   1.000
_cell.length_c   1.000
_cell.angle_alpha   90.00
_cell.angle_beta   90.00
_cell.angle_gamma   90.00
#
_symmetry.space_group_name_H-M   'P 1'
#
loop_
_entity.id
_entity.type
_entity.pdbx_description
1 polymer ?
#
loop_
_entity_poly.entity_id
_entity_poly.type
_entity_poly.pdbx_seq_one_letter_code
_entity_poly.pdbx_strand_id
1 'polypeptide(L)'
;MVTNSQNAIDEGIYNIAETLQKSEINLQESIKNSSNAPLITEIKFSSPAEGDIRRVSDPLQIAESMISGGAQAISVLTQPHLFNGSPEYFIKIRKNVKVPLLMKDVMIDKTQIDAAKKMGADYFLLIQALFDKGFVNDMDELINYGHKNGLKILLESHTKTEFENALKTDADIIGINNRNLDTLEINLETTKQLLENFDKSKIILSESGIESSDDIRFLHDSGADAFLIGTSIMKSPDIQKTVSELVNAI
;
A
#
# COMPACT_ATOMS: atom_id res chain seq x y z
N MET A 1 15.51 3.30 6.51
CA MET A 1 14.58 3.35 5.34
C MET A 1 15.02 4.44 4.35
N VAL A 2 15.07 5.71 4.73
CA VAL A 2 15.43 6.84 3.84
C VAL A 2 16.77 6.63 3.10
N THR A 3 17.84 6.25 3.82
CA THR A 3 19.15 5.97 3.21
C THR A 3 19.07 4.90 2.11
N ASN A 4 18.27 3.87 2.28
CA ASN A 4 18.11 2.81 1.28
C ASN A 4 17.36 3.31 0.04
N SER A 5 16.38 4.20 0.22
CA SER A 5 15.70 4.85 -0.92
C SER A 5 16.64 5.80 -1.66
N GLN A 6 17.46 6.55 -0.94
CA GLN A 6 18.47 7.40 -1.58
C GLN A 6 19.48 6.56 -2.39
N ASN A 7 19.96 5.46 -1.82
CA ASN A 7 20.84 4.54 -2.55
C ASN A 7 20.19 4.00 -3.82
N ALA A 8 18.92 3.59 -3.76
CA ALA A 8 18.19 3.10 -4.92
C ALA A 8 17.99 4.18 -6.01
N ILE A 9 17.81 5.44 -5.61
CA ILE A 9 17.78 6.60 -6.53
C ILE A 9 19.15 6.78 -7.19
N ASP A 10 20.21 6.80 -6.40
CA ASP A 10 21.60 7.02 -6.89
C ASP A 10 22.06 5.87 -7.81
N GLU A 11 21.62 4.65 -7.55
CA GLU A 11 21.82 3.46 -8.40
C GLU A 11 21.01 3.48 -9.70
N GLY A 12 20.08 4.43 -9.85
CA GLY A 12 19.25 4.58 -11.04
C GLY A 12 18.13 3.55 -11.16
N ILE A 13 17.75 2.91 -10.06
CA ILE A 13 16.66 1.89 -10.03
C ILE A 13 15.35 2.44 -10.59
N TYR A 14 15.10 3.74 -10.39
CA TYR A 14 13.89 4.43 -10.85
C TYR A 14 14.03 5.05 -12.26
N ASN A 15 15.09 4.74 -13.01
CA ASN A 15 15.26 5.18 -14.39
C ASN A 15 14.40 4.35 -15.35
N ILE A 16 13.10 4.55 -15.32
CA ILE A 16 12.12 3.80 -16.11
C ILE A 16 12.13 4.33 -17.55
N ALA A 17 12.40 3.44 -18.52
CA ALA A 17 12.47 3.80 -19.95
C ALA A 17 11.11 3.82 -20.63
N GLU A 18 10.19 2.92 -20.24
CA GLU A 18 8.87 2.79 -20.85
C GLU A 18 7.80 3.60 -20.11
N THR A 19 6.70 3.90 -20.82
CA THR A 19 5.53 4.55 -20.21
C THR A 19 4.32 3.66 -20.41
N LEU A 20 3.70 3.23 -19.31
CA LEU A 20 2.52 2.39 -19.29
C LEU A 20 1.30 3.20 -18.85
N GLN A 21 0.12 2.74 -19.27
CA GLN A 21 -1.14 3.35 -18.86
C GLN A 21 -1.56 2.83 -17.48
N LYS A 22 -2.04 3.73 -16.64
CA LYS A 22 -2.67 3.37 -15.37
C LYS A 22 -4.06 2.74 -15.58
N SER A 23 -4.67 2.27 -14.51
CA SER A 23 -6.04 1.75 -14.53
C SER A 23 -7.07 2.84 -14.87
N GLU A 24 -8.15 2.43 -15.50
CA GLU A 24 -9.36 3.26 -15.67
C GLU A 24 -10.32 3.11 -14.47
N ILE A 25 -10.06 2.15 -13.57
CA ILE A 25 -10.89 1.86 -12.41
C ILE A 25 -10.60 2.88 -11.30
N ASN A 26 -11.62 3.53 -10.78
CA ASN A 26 -11.52 4.40 -9.63
C ASN A 26 -11.60 3.57 -8.33
N LEU A 27 -10.46 3.32 -7.69
CA LEU A 27 -10.39 2.52 -6.47
C LEU A 27 -11.25 3.08 -5.33
N GLN A 28 -11.30 4.41 -5.16
CA GLN A 28 -12.09 5.02 -4.09
C GLN A 28 -13.59 4.78 -4.28
N GLU A 29 -14.08 4.84 -5.51
CA GLU A 29 -15.47 4.48 -5.84
C GLU A 29 -15.72 2.98 -5.68
N SER A 30 -14.75 2.15 -6.08
CA SER A 30 -14.82 0.70 -5.91
C SER A 30 -14.93 0.32 -4.43
N ILE A 31 -14.13 0.94 -3.56
CA ILE A 31 -14.19 0.74 -2.11
C ILE A 31 -15.57 1.15 -1.56
N LYS A 32 -16.04 2.35 -1.89
CA LYS A 32 -17.32 2.88 -1.38
C LYS A 32 -18.55 2.06 -1.79
N ASN A 33 -18.50 1.45 -2.97
CA ASN A 33 -19.62 0.69 -3.53
C ASN A 33 -19.48 -0.83 -3.33
N SER A 34 -18.47 -1.28 -2.60
CA SER A 34 -18.26 -2.70 -2.36
C SER A 34 -19.32 -3.28 -1.41
N SER A 35 -19.84 -4.44 -1.75
CA SER A 35 -20.70 -5.24 -0.87
C SER A 35 -19.93 -6.27 -0.04
N ASN A 36 -18.63 -6.36 -0.26
CA ASN A 36 -17.71 -7.29 0.40
C ASN A 36 -16.51 -6.49 0.93
N ALA A 37 -15.63 -7.13 1.70
CA ALA A 37 -14.43 -6.49 2.21
C ALA A 37 -13.54 -5.97 1.06
N PRO A 38 -13.31 -4.64 0.94
CA PRO A 38 -12.44 -4.10 -0.09
C PRO A 38 -10.99 -4.43 0.23
N LEU A 39 -10.36 -5.32 -0.54
CA LEU A 39 -8.98 -5.72 -0.32
C LEU A 39 -8.03 -5.11 -1.34
N ILE A 40 -6.96 -4.52 -0.84
CA ILE A 40 -5.71 -4.22 -1.56
C ILE A 40 -4.72 -5.30 -1.15
N THR A 41 -4.39 -6.22 -2.03
CA THR A 41 -3.48 -7.32 -1.72
C THR A 41 -2.05 -6.94 -2.07
N GLU A 42 -1.08 -7.30 -1.22
CA GLU A 42 0.31 -6.86 -1.38
C GLU A 42 1.24 -7.99 -1.81
N ILE A 43 1.97 -7.76 -2.89
CA ILE A 43 3.06 -8.62 -3.35
C ILE A 43 4.36 -8.19 -2.69
N LYS A 44 4.85 -9.02 -1.76
CA LYS A 44 6.02 -8.78 -0.93
C LYS A 44 6.76 -10.08 -0.67
N PHE A 45 8.01 -10.18 -1.11
CA PHE A 45 8.82 -11.39 -0.96
C PHE A 45 9.60 -11.44 0.34
N SER A 46 9.97 -10.29 0.90
CA SER A 46 10.64 -10.18 2.21
C SER A 46 10.26 -8.89 2.94
N SER A 47 10.54 -8.84 4.24
CA SER A 47 10.42 -7.62 5.03
C SER A 47 11.41 -7.61 6.19
N PRO A 48 11.76 -6.43 6.74
CA PRO A 48 12.65 -6.35 7.90
C PRO A 48 12.17 -7.11 9.13
N ALA A 49 10.85 -7.24 9.31
CA ALA A 49 10.24 -7.91 10.45
C ALA A 49 10.13 -9.43 10.30
N GLU A 50 9.91 -9.92 9.08
CA GLU A 50 9.59 -11.32 8.81
C GLU A 50 10.75 -12.07 8.14
N GLY A 51 11.77 -11.35 7.64
CA GLY A 51 12.76 -11.93 6.74
C GLY A 51 12.12 -12.36 5.42
N ASP A 52 12.53 -13.51 4.90
CA ASP A 52 11.94 -14.08 3.67
C ASP A 52 10.52 -14.62 3.95
N ILE A 53 9.54 -14.06 3.24
CA ILE A 53 8.12 -14.43 3.35
C ILE A 53 7.79 -15.55 2.37
N ARG A 54 8.26 -15.38 1.14
CA ARG A 54 8.08 -16.34 0.06
C ARG A 54 9.30 -16.31 -0.86
N ARG A 55 9.73 -17.47 -1.37
CA ARG A 55 10.73 -17.49 -2.43
C ARG A 55 10.24 -16.66 -3.61
N VAL A 56 11.12 -15.82 -4.17
CA VAL A 56 10.80 -15.03 -5.35
C VAL A 56 10.32 -15.94 -6.47
N SER A 57 9.15 -15.68 -6.98
CA SER A 57 8.47 -16.39 -8.05
C SER A 57 7.83 -15.39 -9.00
N ASP A 58 7.09 -15.85 -10.00
CA ASP A 58 6.47 -14.96 -10.97
C ASP A 58 5.44 -14.01 -10.30
N PRO A 59 5.71 -12.69 -10.20
CA PRO A 59 4.81 -11.75 -9.54
C PRO A 59 3.48 -11.60 -10.30
N LEU A 60 3.46 -11.87 -11.61
CA LEU A 60 2.22 -11.81 -12.39
C LEU A 60 1.26 -12.94 -12.00
N GLN A 61 1.74 -14.17 -11.90
CA GLN A 61 0.90 -15.29 -11.47
C GLN A 61 0.31 -15.07 -10.07
N ILE A 62 1.10 -14.46 -9.17
CA ILE A 62 0.61 -14.08 -7.83
C ILE A 62 -0.49 -13.02 -7.95
N ALA A 63 -0.27 -11.96 -8.73
CA ALA A 63 -1.26 -10.91 -8.95
C ALA A 63 -2.57 -11.46 -9.55
N GLU A 64 -2.47 -12.33 -10.56
CA GLU A 64 -3.63 -12.97 -11.19
C GLU A 64 -4.43 -13.83 -10.19
N SER A 65 -3.74 -14.57 -9.33
CA SER A 65 -4.38 -15.36 -8.26
C SER A 65 -5.09 -14.46 -7.24
N MET A 66 -4.46 -13.33 -6.86
CA MET A 66 -5.05 -12.34 -5.95
C MET A 66 -6.31 -11.71 -6.55
N ILE A 67 -6.25 -11.30 -7.82
CA ILE A 67 -7.39 -10.72 -8.56
C ILE A 67 -8.51 -11.75 -8.71
N SER A 68 -8.18 -12.98 -9.07
CA SER A 68 -9.16 -14.08 -9.18
C SER A 68 -9.84 -14.40 -7.84
N GLY A 69 -9.16 -14.12 -6.72
CA GLY A 69 -9.74 -14.21 -5.37
C GLY A 69 -10.64 -13.03 -4.99
N GLY A 70 -10.69 -11.96 -5.80
CA GLY A 70 -11.54 -10.79 -5.58
C GLY A 70 -10.81 -9.54 -5.08
N ALA A 71 -9.48 -9.49 -5.12
CA ALA A 71 -8.73 -8.28 -4.79
C ALA A 71 -9.13 -7.11 -5.70
N GLN A 72 -9.42 -5.95 -5.11
CA GLN A 72 -9.82 -4.74 -5.85
C GLN A 72 -8.60 -3.95 -6.39
N ALA A 73 -7.46 -4.08 -5.75
CA ALA A 73 -6.21 -3.46 -6.17
C ALA A 73 -5.01 -4.32 -5.72
N ILE A 74 -3.86 -4.09 -6.33
CA ILE A 74 -2.60 -4.75 -5.95
C ILE A 74 -1.59 -3.70 -5.50
N SER A 75 -1.01 -3.91 -4.33
CA SER A 75 0.17 -3.20 -3.82
C SER A 75 1.42 -3.98 -4.21
N VAL A 76 2.40 -3.31 -4.80
CA VAL A 76 3.63 -3.96 -5.25
C VAL A 76 4.84 -3.27 -4.63
N LEU A 77 5.64 -4.03 -3.87
CA LEU A 77 6.89 -3.51 -3.32
C LEU A 77 7.89 -3.28 -4.45
N THR A 78 8.42 -2.05 -4.52
CA THR A 78 9.42 -1.66 -5.52
C THR A 78 10.78 -1.39 -4.89
N GLN A 79 10.86 -1.22 -3.58
CA GLN A 79 12.09 -0.95 -2.84
C GLN A 79 12.98 -2.21 -2.74
N PRO A 80 14.19 -2.23 -3.35
CA PRO A 80 14.99 -3.45 -3.46
C PRO A 80 15.70 -3.84 -2.16
N HIS A 81 16.26 -2.86 -1.45
CA HIS A 81 17.20 -3.11 -0.34
C HIS A 81 16.53 -3.59 0.97
N LEU A 82 15.21 -3.36 1.13
CA LEU A 82 14.47 -3.70 2.37
C LEU A 82 13.45 -4.82 2.18
N PHE A 83 12.83 -4.87 0.99
CA PHE A 83 11.66 -5.69 0.76
C PHE A 83 11.84 -6.69 -0.38
N ASN A 84 13.05 -6.75 -0.95
CA ASN A 84 13.33 -7.54 -2.15
C ASN A 84 12.32 -7.25 -3.29
N GLY A 85 11.92 -5.95 -3.35
CA GLY A 85 11.02 -5.41 -4.34
C GLY A 85 11.74 -5.03 -5.64
N SER A 86 10.98 -4.74 -6.69
CA SER A 86 11.55 -4.27 -7.95
C SER A 86 10.52 -3.49 -8.78
N PRO A 87 10.90 -2.36 -9.40
CA PRO A 87 10.10 -1.73 -10.45
C PRO A 87 9.72 -2.68 -11.58
N GLU A 88 10.57 -3.66 -11.91
CA GLU A 88 10.29 -4.66 -12.95
C GLU A 88 9.10 -5.56 -12.59
N TYR A 89 8.90 -5.89 -11.31
CA TYR A 89 7.71 -6.61 -10.86
C TYR A 89 6.45 -5.79 -11.13
N PHE A 90 6.49 -4.51 -10.81
CA PHE A 90 5.39 -3.58 -11.04
C PHE A 90 5.05 -3.48 -12.53
N ILE A 91 6.06 -3.24 -13.37
CA ILE A 91 5.94 -3.15 -14.82
C ILE A 91 5.32 -4.43 -15.41
N LYS A 92 5.84 -5.59 -15.00
CA LYS A 92 5.33 -6.89 -15.46
C LYS A 92 3.85 -7.07 -15.12
N ILE A 93 3.46 -6.73 -13.91
CA ILE A 93 2.06 -6.79 -13.47
C ILE A 93 1.23 -5.79 -14.28
N ARG A 94 1.64 -4.51 -14.35
CA ARG A 94 0.87 -3.46 -15.04
C ARG A 94 0.56 -3.77 -16.50
N LYS A 95 1.47 -4.42 -17.20
CA LYS A 95 1.28 -4.83 -18.61
C LYS A 95 0.14 -5.84 -18.80
N ASN A 96 -0.25 -6.57 -17.77
CA ASN A 96 -1.14 -7.72 -17.87
C ASN A 96 -2.45 -7.58 -17.07
N VAL A 97 -2.52 -6.63 -16.11
CA VAL A 97 -3.71 -6.46 -15.27
C VAL A 97 -4.34 -5.08 -15.47
N LYS A 98 -5.63 -4.96 -15.17
CA LYS A 98 -6.39 -3.71 -15.30
C LYS A 98 -6.78 -3.08 -13.96
N VAL A 99 -6.67 -3.81 -12.86
CA VAL A 99 -6.98 -3.29 -11.53
C VAL A 99 -6.02 -2.16 -11.14
N PRO A 100 -6.41 -1.26 -10.24
CA PRO A 100 -5.52 -0.23 -9.71
C PRO A 100 -4.27 -0.84 -9.08
N LEU A 101 -3.12 -0.19 -9.28
CA LEU A 101 -1.84 -0.58 -8.68
C LEU A 101 -1.30 0.52 -7.77
N LEU A 102 -0.87 0.12 -6.58
CA LEU A 102 -0.16 0.96 -5.62
C LEU A 102 1.34 0.65 -5.69
N MET A 103 2.15 1.67 -6.00
CA MET A 103 3.60 1.59 -5.82
C MET A 103 3.93 1.73 -4.33
N LYS A 104 4.28 0.61 -3.70
CA LYS A 104 4.65 0.55 -2.27
C LYS A 104 6.16 0.67 -2.14
N ASP A 105 6.59 1.86 -1.78
CA ASP A 105 8.01 2.20 -1.63
C ASP A 105 8.18 3.23 -0.50
N VAL A 106 9.39 3.45 -0.06
CA VAL A 106 9.73 4.56 0.84
C VAL A 106 10.02 5.79 -0.01
N MET A 107 8.98 6.54 -0.33
CA MET A 107 9.04 7.70 -1.24
C MET A 107 9.65 8.91 -0.52
N ILE A 108 10.71 9.46 -1.09
CA ILE A 108 11.47 10.60 -0.54
C ILE A 108 11.75 11.69 -1.57
N ASP A 109 11.57 11.39 -2.86
CA ASP A 109 11.96 12.27 -3.96
C ASP A 109 11.01 12.17 -5.17
N LYS A 110 10.91 13.24 -5.95
CA LYS A 110 10.11 13.31 -7.18
C LYS A 110 10.53 12.30 -8.23
N THR A 111 11.79 11.87 -8.25
CA THR A 111 12.30 10.84 -9.17
C THR A 111 11.50 9.54 -9.04
N GLN A 112 11.13 9.16 -7.82
CA GLN A 112 10.30 7.98 -7.56
C GLN A 112 8.85 8.20 -8.03
N ILE A 113 8.31 9.42 -7.90
CA ILE A 113 6.97 9.76 -8.39
C ILE A 113 6.94 9.74 -9.93
N ASP A 114 7.99 10.23 -10.60
CA ASP A 114 8.13 10.15 -12.05
C ASP A 114 8.22 8.69 -12.53
N ALA A 115 8.92 7.84 -11.78
CA ALA A 115 8.95 6.41 -12.05
C ALA A 115 7.56 5.77 -11.88
N ALA A 116 6.84 6.09 -10.80
CA ALA A 116 5.47 5.61 -10.56
C ALA A 116 4.55 5.96 -11.74
N LYS A 117 4.59 7.22 -12.21
CA LYS A 117 3.84 7.66 -13.38
C LYS A 117 4.18 6.86 -14.62
N LYS A 118 5.47 6.72 -14.94
CA LYS A 118 5.93 5.97 -16.10
C LYS A 118 5.54 4.50 -16.05
N MET A 119 5.59 3.89 -14.88
CA MET A 119 5.17 2.51 -14.68
C MET A 119 3.65 2.31 -14.75
N GLY A 120 2.85 3.39 -14.83
CA GLY A 120 1.39 3.32 -14.84
C GLY A 120 0.79 3.01 -13.48
N ALA A 121 1.38 3.52 -12.41
CA ALA A 121 0.79 3.45 -11.08
C ALA A 121 -0.47 4.29 -10.99
N ASP A 122 -1.41 3.86 -10.16
CA ASP A 122 -2.59 4.62 -9.79
C ASP A 122 -2.35 5.39 -8.50
N TYR A 123 -1.66 4.75 -7.57
CA TYR A 123 -1.31 5.27 -6.25
C TYR A 123 0.18 5.08 -5.96
N PHE A 124 0.71 5.95 -5.10
CA PHE A 124 1.97 5.73 -4.42
C PHE A 124 1.84 6.00 -2.92
N LEU A 125 2.77 5.45 -2.14
CA LEU A 125 2.80 5.57 -0.68
C LEU A 125 3.60 6.79 -0.24
N LEU A 126 3.07 7.54 0.73
CA LEU A 126 3.85 8.41 1.61
C LEU A 126 3.71 7.91 3.05
N ILE A 127 4.72 8.16 3.88
CA ILE A 127 4.75 7.74 5.30
C ILE A 127 4.84 8.98 6.18
N GLN A 128 3.76 9.32 6.90
CA GLN A 128 3.65 10.53 7.72
C GLN A 128 4.82 10.68 8.71
N ALA A 129 5.22 9.59 9.36
CA ALA A 129 6.33 9.58 10.32
C ALA A 129 7.65 10.11 9.76
N LEU A 130 7.92 9.96 8.46
CA LEU A 130 9.17 10.44 7.86
C LEU A 130 9.21 11.97 7.78
N PHE A 131 8.07 12.60 7.58
CA PHE A 131 7.91 14.05 7.54
C PHE A 131 7.89 14.64 8.95
N ASP A 132 7.11 14.05 9.87
CA ASP A 132 7.02 14.51 11.26
C ASP A 132 8.39 14.43 11.99
N LYS A 133 9.20 13.44 11.65
CA LYS A 133 10.58 13.28 12.16
C LYS A 133 11.62 14.13 11.40
N GLY A 134 11.22 14.85 10.35
CA GLY A 134 12.12 15.69 9.54
C GLY A 134 13.13 14.89 8.68
N PHE A 135 12.88 13.62 8.39
CA PHE A 135 13.72 12.83 7.50
C PHE A 135 13.46 13.14 6.02
N VAL A 136 12.26 13.57 5.71
CA VAL A 136 11.84 14.03 4.39
C VAL A 136 11.11 15.36 4.59
N ASN A 137 11.33 16.31 3.69
CA ASN A 137 10.68 17.62 3.74
C ASN A 137 9.57 17.73 2.69
N ASP A 138 8.77 18.79 2.81
CA ASP A 138 7.83 19.23 1.77
C ASP A 138 6.81 18.19 1.32
N MET A 139 6.12 17.54 2.29
CA MET A 139 5.08 16.55 2.01
C MET A 139 4.01 17.09 1.06
N ASP A 140 3.56 18.32 1.27
CA ASP A 140 2.57 18.97 0.41
C ASP A 140 3.08 19.15 -1.02
N GLU A 141 4.38 19.38 -1.19
CA GLU A 141 5.00 19.45 -2.52
C GLU A 141 4.95 18.09 -3.22
N LEU A 142 5.25 17.00 -2.52
CA LEU A 142 5.19 15.63 -3.10
C LEU A 142 3.75 15.23 -3.41
N ILE A 143 2.78 15.54 -2.54
CA ILE A 143 1.35 15.30 -2.78
C ILE A 143 0.90 16.05 -4.03
N ASN A 144 1.16 17.37 -4.09
CA ASN A 144 0.80 18.21 -5.22
C ASN A 144 1.48 17.76 -6.52
N TYR A 145 2.75 17.31 -6.43
CA TYR A 145 3.47 16.79 -7.59
C TYR A 145 2.85 15.49 -8.09
N GLY A 146 2.47 14.60 -7.19
CA GLY A 146 1.73 13.38 -7.52
C GLY A 146 0.42 13.67 -8.24
N HIS A 147 -0.41 14.55 -7.68
CA HIS A 147 -1.69 14.96 -8.28
C HIS A 147 -1.52 15.58 -9.67
N LYS A 148 -0.55 16.49 -9.86
CA LYS A 148 -0.23 17.08 -11.17
C LYS A 148 0.19 16.02 -12.21
N ASN A 149 0.76 14.91 -11.76
CA ASN A 149 1.12 13.78 -12.61
C ASN A 149 0.00 12.73 -12.77
N GLY A 150 -1.20 13.00 -12.22
CA GLY A 150 -2.37 12.15 -12.32
C GLY A 150 -2.33 10.92 -11.41
N LEU A 151 -1.46 10.91 -10.42
CA LEU A 151 -1.35 9.87 -9.39
C LEU A 151 -2.19 10.27 -8.17
N LYS A 152 -2.56 9.28 -7.37
CA LYS A 152 -3.20 9.43 -6.07
C LYS A 152 -2.28 8.97 -4.95
N ILE A 153 -2.56 9.40 -3.74
CA ILE A 153 -1.68 9.21 -2.59
C ILE A 153 -2.38 8.38 -1.51
N LEU A 154 -1.71 7.29 -1.10
CA LEU A 154 -1.93 6.65 0.19
C LEU A 154 -0.94 7.23 1.18
N LEU A 155 -1.43 7.89 2.25
CA LEU A 155 -0.59 8.42 3.32
C LEU A 155 -0.73 7.55 4.56
N GLU A 156 0.34 6.84 4.90
CA GLU A 156 0.42 5.92 6.02
C GLU A 156 0.70 6.66 7.33
N SER A 157 -0.02 6.33 8.38
CA SER A 157 0.14 6.82 9.75
C SER A 157 0.06 5.67 10.75
N HIS A 158 0.66 5.84 11.93
CA HIS A 158 0.64 4.82 12.98
C HIS A 158 0.20 5.39 14.34
N THR A 159 0.62 6.60 14.68
CA THR A 159 0.27 7.25 15.95
C THR A 159 -0.91 8.20 15.77
N LYS A 160 -1.55 8.57 16.90
CA LYS A 160 -2.64 9.54 16.91
C LYS A 160 -2.22 10.87 16.28
N THR A 161 -1.04 11.38 16.63
CA THR A 161 -0.53 12.64 16.08
C THR A 161 -0.30 12.54 14.57
N GLU A 162 0.30 11.46 14.09
CA GLU A 162 0.48 11.21 12.66
C GLU A 162 -0.86 11.14 11.94
N PHE A 163 -1.85 10.43 12.48
CA PHE A 163 -3.17 10.31 11.91
C PHE A 163 -3.89 11.65 11.84
N GLU A 164 -3.87 12.44 12.93
CA GLU A 164 -4.45 13.79 12.96
C GLU A 164 -3.79 14.73 11.93
N ASN A 165 -2.48 14.61 11.73
CA ASN A 165 -1.76 15.39 10.73
C ASN A 165 -2.11 14.90 9.31
N ALA A 166 -2.14 13.60 9.07
CA ALA A 166 -2.49 13.01 7.78
C ALA A 166 -3.90 13.41 7.30
N LEU A 167 -4.89 13.48 8.20
CA LEU A 167 -6.25 13.91 7.87
C LEU A 167 -6.33 15.36 7.34
N LYS A 168 -5.37 16.22 7.69
CA LYS A 168 -5.31 17.62 7.25
C LYS A 168 -4.69 17.80 5.86
N THR A 169 -4.05 16.78 5.32
CA THR A 169 -3.37 16.83 4.02
C THR A 169 -4.35 16.60 2.87
N ASP A 170 -3.89 16.80 1.65
CA ASP A 170 -4.65 16.46 0.43
C ASP A 170 -4.46 15.02 -0.04
N ALA A 171 -3.91 14.12 0.80
CA ALA A 171 -3.81 12.69 0.48
C ALA A 171 -5.19 12.08 0.22
N ASP A 172 -5.28 11.12 -0.71
CA ASP A 172 -6.54 10.56 -1.20
C ASP A 172 -7.11 9.46 -0.30
N ILE A 173 -6.22 8.67 0.30
CA ILE A 173 -6.52 7.58 1.25
C ILE A 173 -5.58 7.73 2.44
N ILE A 174 -6.10 7.55 3.64
CA ILE A 174 -5.28 7.50 4.86
C ILE A 174 -5.12 6.03 5.29
N GLY A 175 -3.87 5.59 5.39
CA GLY A 175 -3.50 4.29 5.91
C GLY A 175 -3.28 4.33 7.42
N ILE A 176 -3.83 3.38 8.15
CA ILE A 176 -3.48 3.11 9.54
C ILE A 176 -2.65 1.84 9.57
N ASN A 177 -1.36 1.98 9.84
CA ASN A 177 -0.47 0.84 9.98
C ASN A 177 -0.50 0.31 11.42
N ASN A 178 -1.04 -0.89 11.60
CA ASN A 178 -1.10 -1.57 12.90
C ASN A 178 0.28 -2.06 13.38
N ARG A 179 1.31 -1.97 12.55
CA ARG A 179 2.70 -2.28 12.91
C ARG A 179 3.41 -1.01 13.32
N ASN A 180 3.93 -0.96 14.53
CA ASN A 180 4.84 0.09 14.97
C ASN A 180 6.15 -0.01 14.18
N LEU A 181 6.57 1.09 13.53
CA LEU A 181 7.77 1.09 12.69
C LEU A 181 9.09 1.09 13.50
N ASP A 182 9.04 1.47 14.79
CA ASP A 182 10.21 1.50 15.67
C ASP A 182 10.40 0.17 16.43
N THR A 183 9.29 -0.44 16.94
CA THR A 183 9.34 -1.71 17.70
C THR A 183 9.02 -2.95 16.89
N LEU A 184 8.44 -2.80 15.71
CA LEU A 184 7.90 -3.84 14.83
C LEU A 184 6.72 -4.65 15.41
N GLU A 185 6.23 -4.28 16.57
CA GLU A 185 5.05 -4.90 17.19
C GLU A 185 3.78 -4.58 16.38
N ILE A 186 2.88 -5.56 16.30
CA ILE A 186 1.59 -5.44 15.63
C ILE A 186 0.48 -5.41 16.68
N ASN A 187 -0.45 -4.45 16.56
CA ASN A 187 -1.64 -4.39 17.38
C ASN A 187 -2.82 -3.84 16.57
N LEU A 188 -3.83 -4.67 16.30
CA LEU A 188 -5.03 -4.28 15.54
C LEU A 188 -5.89 -3.24 16.28
N GLU A 189 -5.78 -3.18 17.62
CA GLU A 189 -6.43 -2.11 18.41
C GLU A 189 -5.95 -0.71 18.02
N THR A 190 -4.80 -0.57 17.35
CA THR A 190 -4.30 0.72 16.83
C THR A 190 -5.35 1.35 15.91
N THR A 191 -5.87 0.61 14.93
CA THR A 191 -6.93 1.11 14.03
C THR A 191 -8.17 1.54 14.82
N LYS A 192 -8.66 0.72 15.74
CA LYS A 192 -9.84 1.04 16.57
C LYS A 192 -9.62 2.30 17.41
N GLN A 193 -8.49 2.39 18.14
CA GLN A 193 -8.17 3.53 18.99
C GLN A 193 -8.05 4.84 18.20
N LEU A 194 -7.48 4.79 16.99
CA LEU A 194 -7.36 5.97 16.15
C LEU A 194 -8.70 6.43 15.58
N LEU A 195 -9.65 5.52 15.34
CA LEU A 195 -10.95 5.85 14.75
C LEU A 195 -12.03 6.16 15.77
N GLU A 196 -11.87 5.80 17.04
CA GLU A 196 -12.91 5.89 18.08
C GLU A 196 -13.50 7.29 18.27
N ASN A 197 -12.77 8.36 17.98
CA ASN A 197 -13.19 9.74 18.24
C ASN A 197 -13.01 10.65 17.02
N PHE A 198 -12.88 10.09 15.82
CA PHE A 198 -12.67 10.88 14.61
C PHE A 198 -13.84 10.72 13.64
N ASP A 199 -14.35 11.87 13.20
CA ASP A 199 -15.21 11.94 12.04
C ASP A 199 -14.35 11.80 10.79
N LYS A 200 -14.44 10.65 10.12
CA LYS A 200 -13.62 10.36 8.95
C LYS A 200 -14.15 11.08 7.72
N SER A 201 -13.39 12.02 7.23
CA SER A 201 -13.66 12.72 5.97
C SER A 201 -13.04 12.03 4.74
N LYS A 202 -12.21 11.01 4.96
CA LYS A 202 -11.45 10.27 3.94
C LYS A 202 -11.65 8.77 4.08
N ILE A 203 -11.31 8.02 3.03
CA ILE A 203 -11.24 6.55 3.09
C ILE A 203 -10.09 6.15 4.01
N ILE A 204 -10.37 5.27 4.94
CA ILE A 204 -9.41 4.72 5.89
C ILE A 204 -9.08 3.29 5.50
N LEU A 205 -7.80 3.06 5.24
CA LEU A 205 -7.22 1.75 4.93
C LEU A 205 -6.50 1.22 6.18
N SER A 206 -6.90 0.06 6.70
CA SER A 206 -6.15 -0.61 7.77
C SER A 206 -5.13 -1.58 7.18
N GLU A 207 -3.90 -1.54 7.66
CA GLU A 207 -2.80 -2.33 7.13
C GLU A 207 -1.94 -2.95 8.24
N SER A 208 -1.31 -4.08 7.93
CA SER A 208 -0.53 -4.93 8.82
C SER A 208 -1.33 -5.72 9.86
N GLY A 209 -0.93 -6.97 10.08
CA GLY A 209 -1.45 -7.83 11.12
C GLY A 209 -2.77 -8.52 10.81
N ILE A 210 -3.32 -8.37 9.62
CA ILE A 210 -4.57 -9.00 9.22
C ILE A 210 -4.29 -10.41 8.70
N GLU A 211 -4.81 -11.42 9.38
CA GLU A 211 -4.54 -12.83 9.07
C GLU A 211 -5.82 -13.64 8.82
N SER A 212 -6.97 -13.15 9.30
CA SER A 212 -8.24 -13.89 9.28
C SER A 212 -9.43 -13.01 8.92
N SER A 213 -10.56 -13.65 8.60
CA SER A 213 -11.85 -12.98 8.42
C SER A 213 -12.34 -12.29 9.69
N ASP A 214 -11.97 -12.80 10.87
CA ASP A 214 -12.33 -12.17 12.16
C ASP A 214 -11.60 -10.84 12.35
N ASP A 215 -10.34 -10.75 11.92
CA ASP A 215 -9.57 -9.50 11.94
C ASP A 215 -10.23 -8.44 11.04
N ILE A 216 -10.66 -8.85 9.84
CA ILE A 216 -11.37 -7.94 8.92
C ILE A 216 -12.66 -7.43 9.54
N ARG A 217 -13.48 -8.32 10.12
CA ARG A 217 -14.72 -7.93 10.81
C ARG A 217 -14.43 -6.95 11.94
N PHE A 218 -13.46 -7.25 12.78
CA PHE A 218 -13.03 -6.37 13.87
C PHE A 218 -12.64 -4.97 13.38
N LEU A 219 -11.83 -4.90 12.34
CA LEU A 219 -11.35 -3.63 11.78
C LEU A 219 -12.46 -2.86 11.04
N HIS A 220 -13.35 -3.56 10.34
CA HIS A 220 -14.53 -2.97 9.71
C HIS A 220 -15.47 -2.37 10.77
N ASP A 221 -15.79 -3.13 11.82
CA ASP A 221 -16.63 -2.66 12.93
C ASP A 221 -15.98 -1.48 13.68
N SER A 222 -14.66 -1.41 13.66
CA SER A 222 -13.89 -0.28 14.18
C SER A 222 -13.92 0.95 13.27
N GLY A 223 -14.42 0.82 12.03
CA GLY A 223 -14.61 1.93 11.10
C GLY A 223 -13.60 1.98 9.93
N ALA A 224 -12.76 0.98 9.70
CA ALA A 224 -11.94 0.90 8.50
C ALA A 224 -12.81 0.65 7.25
N ASP A 225 -12.48 1.32 6.13
CA ASP A 225 -13.21 1.19 4.86
C ASP A 225 -12.62 0.15 3.94
N ALA A 226 -11.31 -0.14 4.07
CA ALA A 226 -10.59 -1.09 3.23
C ALA A 226 -9.38 -1.68 3.98
N PHE A 227 -8.80 -2.74 3.42
CA PHE A 227 -7.76 -3.52 4.09
C PHE A 227 -6.60 -3.80 3.15
N LEU A 228 -5.34 -3.55 3.59
CA LEU A 228 -4.14 -3.91 2.87
C LEU A 228 -3.48 -5.13 3.52
N ILE A 229 -3.41 -6.24 2.77
CA ILE A 229 -2.98 -7.53 3.28
C ILE A 229 -1.91 -8.13 2.38
N GLY A 230 -0.75 -8.42 2.96
CA GLY A 230 0.37 -9.03 2.24
C GLY A 230 0.82 -10.34 2.84
N THR A 231 1.36 -10.33 4.06
CA THR A 231 2.10 -11.45 4.65
C THR A 231 1.28 -12.74 4.72
N SER A 232 0.06 -12.70 5.23
CA SER A 232 -0.80 -13.89 5.35
C SER A 232 -1.15 -14.49 3.98
N ILE A 233 -1.46 -13.65 2.99
CA ILE A 233 -1.75 -14.07 1.62
C ILE A 233 -0.50 -14.66 0.97
N MET A 234 0.65 -14.00 1.08
CA MET A 234 1.91 -14.46 0.48
C MET A 234 2.43 -15.77 1.10
N LYS A 235 2.14 -16.04 2.36
CA LYS A 235 2.46 -17.31 3.05
C LYS A 235 1.50 -18.44 2.67
N SER A 236 0.34 -18.14 2.12
CA SER A 236 -0.65 -19.16 1.78
C SER A 236 -0.20 -20.08 0.65
N PRO A 237 -0.47 -21.39 0.74
CA PRO A 237 -0.28 -22.32 -0.36
C PRO A 237 -1.29 -22.09 -1.50
N ASP A 238 -2.47 -21.53 -1.21
CA ASP A 238 -3.53 -21.21 -2.15
C ASP A 238 -3.96 -19.74 -1.99
N ILE A 239 -3.28 -18.89 -2.75
CA ILE A 239 -3.48 -17.43 -2.71
C ILE A 239 -4.92 -17.06 -3.08
N GLN A 240 -5.46 -17.64 -4.16
CA GLN A 240 -6.79 -17.31 -4.64
C GLN A 240 -7.87 -17.62 -3.59
N LYS A 241 -7.79 -18.82 -2.99
CA LYS A 241 -8.73 -19.23 -1.95
C LYS A 241 -8.65 -18.32 -0.72
N THR A 242 -7.43 -18.03 -0.25
CA THR A 242 -7.22 -17.16 0.92
C THR A 242 -7.78 -15.77 0.68
N VAL A 243 -7.52 -15.16 -0.48
CA VAL A 243 -8.08 -13.86 -0.83
C VAL A 243 -9.61 -13.91 -0.87
N SER A 244 -10.18 -14.96 -1.49
CA SER A 244 -11.64 -15.13 -1.55
C SER A 244 -12.28 -15.26 -0.16
N GLU A 245 -11.67 -15.98 0.76
CA GLU A 245 -12.14 -16.09 2.14
C GLU A 245 -12.12 -14.75 2.87
N LEU A 246 -11.06 -13.96 2.67
CA LEU A 246 -10.93 -12.63 3.27
C LEU A 246 -11.90 -11.62 2.64
N VAL A 247 -12.09 -11.63 1.33
CA VAL A 247 -13.06 -10.76 0.62
C VAL A 247 -14.48 -11.00 1.11
N ASN A 248 -14.85 -12.24 1.43
CA ASN A 248 -16.17 -12.60 1.90
C ASN A 248 -16.31 -12.54 3.43
N ALA A 249 -15.45 -11.80 4.12
CA ALA A 249 -15.49 -11.66 5.57
C ALA A 249 -16.67 -10.81 6.07
N ILE A 250 -17.14 -9.87 5.25
CA ILE A 250 -18.28 -8.96 5.52
C ILE A 250 -19.21 -8.94 4.34
#